data_fe6336c0a87f9b2552a47daad6b527d3
#
_entry.id   fe6336c0a87f9b2552a47daad6b527d3
#
_cell.length_a   1.000
_cell.length_b   1.000
_cell.length_c   1.000
_cell.angle_alpha   90.00
_cell.angle_beta   90.00
_cell.angle_gamma   90.00
#
_symmetry.space_group_name_H-M   'P 1'
#
loop_
_entity.id
_entity.type
_entity.pdbx_description
1 polymer ?
#
loop_
_entity_poly.entity_id
_entity_poly.type
_entity_poly.pdbx_seq_one_letter_code
_entity_poly.pdbx_strand_id
1 'polypeptide(L)'
;RFAAEVHDFHLEDYVDNLDRFEHSGRNIRYAIGAATQAVKDSGILDDDFDPATFGVYLGAGEGQQDFYTFMKIIAQAQNDGEVDLEKFTKVGLEQLNPRFELEQEPNMAAGHLASLFNAQGPNLNCLTACAASSQAIGEASELIRRGDVDIMLSGGAHSMIHPFGVTGFSLLTALSTHNENPAKSSRPFDRNRDGF
;
A
#
# COMPACT_ATOMS: atom_id res chain seq x y z
N ARG A 1 17.01 -11.63 -10.79
CA ARG A 1 15.57 -11.42 -10.48
C ARG A 1 15.02 -10.32 -11.37
N PHE A 2 13.73 -10.27 -11.53
CA PHE A 2 12.98 -9.29 -12.32
C PHE A 2 11.73 -8.90 -11.54
N ALA A 3 11.08 -7.82 -11.96
CA ALA A 3 9.82 -7.34 -11.41
C ALA A 3 8.96 -6.76 -12.55
N ALA A 4 7.65 -6.71 -12.35
CA ALA A 4 6.72 -6.00 -13.22
C ALA A 4 6.35 -4.67 -12.56
N GLU A 5 6.84 -3.60 -13.11
CA GLU A 5 6.59 -2.25 -12.60
C GLU A 5 5.38 -1.63 -13.30
N VAL A 6 4.64 -0.80 -12.57
CA VAL A 6 3.65 0.07 -13.16
C VAL A 6 4.37 1.29 -13.72
N HIS A 7 4.34 1.43 -15.04
CA HIS A 7 4.85 2.60 -15.77
C HIS A 7 3.70 3.57 -16.05
N ASP A 8 4.03 4.82 -16.30
CA ASP A 8 3.09 5.85 -16.75
C ASP A 8 1.90 6.09 -15.80
N PHE A 9 2.12 5.92 -14.49
CA PHE A 9 1.15 6.29 -13.46
C PHE A 9 1.47 7.69 -12.94
N HIS A 10 0.52 8.59 -13.13
CA HIS A 10 0.59 9.99 -12.72
C HIS A 10 -0.56 10.27 -11.74
N LEU A 11 -0.25 10.63 -10.49
CA LEU A 11 -1.26 10.86 -9.46
C LEU A 11 -2.14 12.09 -9.79
N GLU A 12 -1.59 13.05 -10.49
CA GLU A 12 -2.29 14.25 -11.01
C GLU A 12 -3.47 13.95 -11.95
N ASP A 13 -3.51 12.77 -12.56
CA ASP A 13 -4.65 12.33 -13.38
C ASP A 13 -5.87 11.98 -12.52
N TYR A 14 -5.70 11.84 -11.21
CA TYR A 14 -6.73 11.34 -10.29
C TYR A 14 -7.10 12.32 -9.19
N VAL A 15 -6.23 13.26 -8.84
CA VAL A 15 -6.45 14.24 -7.76
C VAL A 15 -5.87 15.60 -8.10
N ASP A 16 -6.54 16.66 -7.67
CA ASP A 16 -6.10 18.04 -7.92
C ASP A 16 -5.03 18.52 -6.93
N ASN A 17 -5.07 18.06 -5.68
CA ASN A 17 -4.15 18.50 -4.63
C ASN A 17 -3.08 17.44 -4.35
N LEU A 18 -1.93 17.58 -4.99
CA LEU A 18 -0.78 16.67 -4.85
C LEU A 18 -0.01 16.87 -3.55
N ASP A 19 0.02 18.09 -3.00
CA ASP A 19 0.81 18.42 -1.79
C ASP A 19 0.40 17.56 -0.59
N ARG A 20 -0.88 17.19 -0.54
CA ARG A 20 -1.42 16.30 0.48
C ARG A 20 -0.75 14.93 0.48
N PHE A 21 -0.30 14.45 -0.68
CA PHE A 21 0.25 13.12 -0.91
C PHE A 21 1.75 13.14 -1.21
N GLU A 22 2.43 14.25 -0.90
CA GLU A 22 3.86 14.44 -1.18
C GLU A 22 4.70 13.30 -0.58
N HIS A 23 4.38 12.91 0.66
CA HIS A 23 5.10 11.88 1.41
C HIS A 23 4.49 10.47 1.28
N SER A 24 3.38 10.33 0.57
CA SER A 24 2.71 9.03 0.41
C SER A 24 3.49 8.08 -0.50
N GLY A 25 3.62 6.85 -0.07
CA GLY A 25 4.25 5.78 -0.84
C GLY A 25 3.43 5.34 -2.07
N ARG A 26 4.03 4.53 -2.92
CA ARG A 26 3.39 4.03 -4.16
C ARG A 26 2.10 3.27 -3.90
N ASN A 27 2.03 2.49 -2.81
CA ASN A 27 0.83 1.76 -2.40
C ASN A 27 -0.37 2.69 -2.21
N ILE A 28 -0.19 3.81 -1.49
CA ILE A 28 -1.24 4.81 -1.26
C ILE A 28 -1.63 5.49 -2.58
N ARG A 29 -0.66 5.90 -3.38
CA ARG A 29 -0.91 6.54 -4.68
C ARG A 29 -1.68 5.63 -5.63
N TYR A 30 -1.36 4.33 -5.69
CA TYR A 30 -2.10 3.36 -6.48
C TYR A 30 -3.51 3.12 -5.92
N ALA A 31 -3.67 3.08 -4.59
CA ALA A 31 -4.98 3.00 -3.96
C ALA A 31 -5.87 4.18 -4.37
N ILE A 32 -5.33 5.40 -4.35
CA ILE A 32 -6.04 6.62 -4.76
C ILE A 32 -6.46 6.53 -6.23
N GLY A 33 -5.55 6.18 -7.14
CA GLY A 33 -5.86 6.08 -8.55
C GLY A 33 -6.94 5.04 -8.85
N ALA A 34 -6.83 3.84 -8.24
CA ALA A 34 -7.83 2.79 -8.41
C ALA A 34 -9.19 3.17 -7.80
N ALA A 35 -9.19 3.74 -6.59
CA ALA A 35 -10.41 4.17 -5.92
C ALA A 35 -11.12 5.30 -6.65
N THR A 36 -10.39 6.28 -7.19
CA THR A 36 -10.97 7.37 -7.97
C THR A 36 -11.68 6.84 -9.20
N GLN A 37 -11.10 5.89 -9.90
CA GLN A 37 -11.73 5.23 -11.04
C GLN A 37 -12.99 4.45 -10.61
N ALA A 38 -12.89 3.64 -9.54
CA ALA A 38 -14.02 2.85 -9.04
C ALA A 38 -15.20 3.72 -8.60
N VAL A 39 -14.93 4.81 -7.88
CA VAL A 39 -15.96 5.76 -7.43
C VAL A 39 -16.60 6.46 -8.63
N LYS A 40 -15.80 6.86 -9.62
CA LYS A 40 -16.32 7.46 -10.87
C LYS A 40 -17.18 6.47 -11.65
N ASP A 41 -16.72 5.24 -11.82
CA ASP A 41 -17.45 4.21 -12.58
C ASP A 41 -18.78 3.81 -11.90
N SER A 42 -18.83 3.86 -10.58
CA SER A 42 -20.06 3.56 -9.82
C SER A 42 -21.12 4.64 -9.92
N GLY A 43 -20.74 5.87 -10.27
CA GLY A 43 -21.64 7.03 -10.25
C GLY A 43 -22.13 7.45 -8.86
N ILE A 44 -21.57 6.88 -7.79
CA ILE A 44 -22.10 7.02 -6.43
C ILE A 44 -22.10 8.45 -5.90
N LEU A 45 -21.16 9.28 -6.38
CA LEU A 45 -21.09 10.69 -5.99
C LEU A 45 -22.15 11.57 -6.69
N ASP A 46 -22.84 11.04 -7.68
CA ASP A 46 -23.93 11.72 -8.37
C ASP A 46 -25.28 11.52 -7.64
N ASP A 47 -25.33 10.55 -6.71
CA ASP A 47 -26.50 10.25 -5.90
C ASP A 47 -26.47 11.01 -4.56
N ASP A 48 -27.65 11.29 -4.02
CA ASP A 48 -27.80 11.87 -2.67
C ASP A 48 -27.82 10.73 -1.64
N PHE A 49 -26.75 10.62 -0.84
CA PHE A 49 -26.65 9.63 0.22
C PHE A 49 -26.08 10.25 1.50
N ASP A 50 -26.33 9.61 2.65
CA ASP A 50 -25.72 10.03 3.91
C ASP A 50 -24.25 9.60 3.95
N PRO A 51 -23.28 10.53 3.99
CA PRO A 51 -21.86 10.18 4.09
C PRO A 51 -21.51 9.29 5.30
N ALA A 52 -22.31 9.32 6.37
CA ALA A 52 -22.13 8.47 7.54
C ALA A 52 -22.41 6.98 7.25
N THR A 53 -23.14 6.66 6.17
CA THR A 53 -23.37 5.28 5.72
C THR A 53 -22.39 4.83 4.63
N PHE A 54 -21.42 5.67 4.26
CA PHE A 54 -20.35 5.33 3.33
C PHE A 54 -19.05 5.07 4.08
N GLY A 55 -18.56 3.85 4.02
CA GLY A 55 -17.33 3.42 4.68
C GLY A 55 -16.21 3.02 3.73
N VAL A 56 -15.01 2.84 4.28
CA VAL A 56 -13.82 2.33 3.58
C VAL A 56 -13.26 1.14 4.34
N TYR A 57 -13.01 0.03 3.64
CA TYR A 57 -12.31 -1.11 4.20
C TYR A 57 -11.25 -1.62 3.23
N LEU A 58 -9.98 -1.45 3.53
CA LEU A 58 -8.88 -1.88 2.68
C LEU A 58 -8.08 -3.02 3.30
N GLY A 59 -7.66 -3.95 2.43
CA GLY A 59 -6.53 -4.82 2.68
C GLY A 59 -5.27 -4.12 2.20
N ALA A 60 -4.41 -3.71 3.11
CA ALA A 60 -3.16 -3.04 2.77
C ALA A 60 -1.98 -3.68 3.51
N GLY A 61 -0.82 -3.63 2.90
CA GLY A 61 0.43 -3.94 3.56
C GLY A 61 1.06 -2.70 4.18
N GLU A 62 2.25 -2.87 4.70
CA GLU A 62 3.08 -1.78 5.19
C GLU A 62 3.37 -0.78 4.06
N GLY A 63 3.51 0.47 4.41
CA GLY A 63 3.94 1.52 3.48
C GLY A 63 5.37 1.33 3.01
N GLN A 64 5.74 2.09 2.01
CA GLN A 64 7.09 2.05 1.48
C GLN A 64 8.05 2.80 2.41
N GLN A 65 9.01 2.09 3.00
CA GLN A 65 10.07 2.69 3.81
C GLN A 65 11.00 3.57 2.95
N ASP A 66 11.52 4.65 3.53
CA ASP A 66 12.63 5.40 2.95
C ASP A 66 13.94 4.62 3.11
N PHE A 67 14.13 3.66 2.19
CA PHE A 67 15.27 2.76 2.19
C PHE A 67 16.61 3.51 2.23
N TYR A 68 16.73 4.58 1.46
CA TYR A 68 18.02 5.28 1.34
C TYR A 68 18.36 6.04 2.62
N THR A 69 17.41 6.74 3.22
CA THR A 69 17.61 7.42 4.51
C THR A 69 17.91 6.40 5.61
N PHE A 70 17.16 5.30 5.65
CA PHE A 70 17.38 4.24 6.64
C PHE A 70 18.78 3.61 6.52
N MET A 71 19.21 3.27 5.30
CA MET A 71 20.57 2.73 5.07
C MET A 71 21.66 3.73 5.40
N LYS A 72 21.44 5.02 5.15
CA LYS A 72 22.35 6.09 5.51
C LYS A 72 22.50 6.23 7.03
N ILE A 73 21.39 6.12 7.77
CA ILE A 73 21.41 6.14 9.24
C ILE A 73 22.19 4.94 9.78
N ILE A 74 21.95 3.74 9.27
CA ILE A 74 22.71 2.54 9.64
C ILE A 74 24.22 2.74 9.37
N ALA A 75 24.57 3.22 8.18
CA ALA A 75 25.98 3.43 7.82
C ALA A 75 26.67 4.47 8.72
N GLN A 76 25.98 5.52 9.13
CA GLN A 76 26.49 6.51 10.05
C GLN A 76 26.61 5.97 11.48
N ALA A 77 25.74 5.06 11.89
CA ALA A 77 25.74 4.46 13.22
C ALA A 77 26.71 3.28 13.36
N GLN A 78 27.34 2.84 12.27
CA GLN A 78 28.34 1.76 12.36
C GLN A 78 29.56 2.16 13.18
N ASN A 79 30.01 1.21 14.01
CA ASN A 79 31.23 1.28 14.78
C ASN A 79 31.86 -0.12 14.88
N ASP A 80 33.06 -0.32 14.31
CA ASP A 80 33.81 -1.61 14.30
C ASP A 80 32.97 -2.83 13.80
N GLY A 81 32.08 -2.62 12.83
CA GLY A 81 31.26 -3.67 12.23
C GLY A 81 29.93 -3.93 12.94
N GLU A 82 29.65 -3.26 14.03
CA GLU A 82 28.40 -3.30 14.76
C GLU A 82 27.65 -1.98 14.64
N VAL A 83 26.32 -2.00 14.87
CA VAL A 83 25.50 -0.79 14.90
C VAL A 83 25.43 -0.28 16.34
N ASP A 84 25.94 0.94 16.57
CA ASP A 84 25.77 1.67 17.81
C ASP A 84 24.32 2.18 17.89
N LEU A 85 23.53 1.61 18.80
CA LEU A 85 22.10 1.90 18.93
C LEU A 85 21.81 3.33 19.42
N GLU A 86 22.68 3.90 20.27
CA GLU A 86 22.54 5.27 20.75
C GLU A 86 22.74 6.24 19.58
N LYS A 87 23.79 6.05 18.81
CA LYS A 87 24.09 6.83 17.63
C LYS A 87 23.03 6.66 16.53
N PHE A 88 22.54 5.42 16.33
CA PHE A 88 21.45 5.13 15.41
C PHE A 88 20.19 5.93 15.78
N THR A 89 19.80 5.91 17.04
CA THR A 89 18.64 6.64 17.54
C THR A 89 18.81 8.14 17.34
N LYS A 90 19.96 8.70 17.71
CA LYS A 90 20.23 10.13 17.55
C LYS A 90 20.16 10.58 16.10
N VAL A 91 20.86 9.89 15.21
CA VAL A 91 20.89 10.19 13.77
C VAL A 91 19.51 9.99 13.14
N GLY A 92 18.78 8.95 13.57
CA GLY A 92 17.40 8.69 13.12
C GLY A 92 16.47 9.84 13.44
N LEU A 93 16.47 10.34 14.67
CA LEU A 93 15.65 11.48 15.09
C LEU A 93 16.00 12.79 14.34
N GLU A 94 17.23 12.92 13.85
CA GLU A 94 17.67 14.08 13.06
C GLU A 94 17.32 13.97 11.57
N GLN A 95 17.24 12.75 11.00
CA GLN A 95 17.18 12.55 9.55
C GLN A 95 15.86 11.97 9.04
N LEU A 96 15.10 11.24 9.88
CA LEU A 96 13.81 10.72 9.47
C LEU A 96 12.77 11.85 9.36
N ASN A 97 11.93 11.76 8.33
CA ASN A 97 10.82 12.68 8.16
C ASN A 97 9.57 12.12 8.86
N PRO A 98 9.06 12.77 9.94
CA PRO A 98 7.91 12.25 10.69
C PRO A 98 6.64 12.05 9.85
N ARG A 99 6.44 12.86 8.80
CA ARG A 99 5.29 12.68 7.90
C ARG A 99 5.45 11.47 7.02
N PHE A 100 6.65 11.25 6.48
CA PHE A 100 6.93 10.06 5.69
C PHE A 100 6.80 8.79 6.53
N GLU A 101 7.29 8.81 7.78
CA GLU A 101 7.15 7.67 8.70
C GLU A 101 5.68 7.38 9.03
N LEU A 102 4.85 8.41 9.20
CA LEU A 102 3.41 8.23 9.41
C LEU A 102 2.72 7.58 8.21
N GLU A 103 3.11 7.95 6.99
CA GLU A 103 2.55 7.39 5.75
C GLU A 103 2.88 5.90 5.53
N GLN A 104 3.76 5.32 6.35
CA GLN A 104 4.05 3.88 6.34
C GLN A 104 2.99 3.05 7.08
N GLU A 105 2.16 3.68 7.92
CA GLU A 105 1.11 2.98 8.66
C GLU A 105 0.07 2.37 7.69
N PRO A 106 -0.29 1.08 7.85
CA PRO A 106 -1.17 0.38 6.91
C PRO A 106 -2.55 1.02 6.72
N ASN A 107 -3.06 1.72 7.73
CA ASN A 107 -4.36 2.37 7.69
C ASN A 107 -4.38 3.72 6.95
N MET A 108 -3.22 4.27 6.60
CA MET A 108 -3.16 5.58 5.95
C MET A 108 -3.86 5.60 4.59
N ALA A 109 -3.73 4.53 3.80
CA ALA A 109 -4.45 4.42 2.54
C ALA A 109 -5.97 4.57 2.73
N ALA A 110 -6.55 3.83 3.68
CA ALA A 110 -7.99 3.92 3.99
C ALA A 110 -8.38 5.32 4.50
N GLY A 111 -7.55 5.93 5.34
CA GLY A 111 -7.76 7.29 5.84
C GLY A 111 -7.75 8.34 4.74
N HIS A 112 -6.81 8.25 3.79
CA HIS A 112 -6.77 9.15 2.64
C HIS A 112 -7.99 9.01 1.74
N LEU A 113 -8.44 7.77 1.45
CA LEU A 113 -9.63 7.54 0.64
C LEU A 113 -10.90 8.04 1.31
N ALA A 114 -11.08 7.78 2.62
CA ALA A 114 -12.22 8.28 3.37
C ALA A 114 -12.31 9.82 3.30
N SER A 115 -11.18 10.48 3.48
CA SER A 115 -11.12 11.95 3.40
C SER A 115 -11.31 12.48 1.97
N LEU A 116 -10.84 11.76 0.93
CA LEU A 116 -10.95 12.16 -0.47
C LEU A 116 -12.41 12.12 -0.94
N PHE A 117 -13.15 11.07 -0.55
CA PHE A 117 -14.53 10.84 -0.97
C PHE A 117 -15.58 11.20 0.08
N ASN A 118 -15.17 11.89 1.16
CA ASN A 118 -16.05 12.26 2.27
C ASN A 118 -16.80 11.05 2.88
N ALA A 119 -16.16 9.87 2.92
CA ALA A 119 -16.71 8.69 3.56
C ALA A 119 -16.58 8.82 5.08
N GLN A 120 -17.70 8.97 5.79
CA GLN A 120 -17.76 9.22 7.24
C GLN A 120 -18.23 8.00 8.03
N GLY A 121 -18.51 6.89 7.36
CA GLY A 121 -18.79 5.60 7.96
C GLY A 121 -17.53 4.89 8.48
N PRO A 122 -17.61 3.56 8.74
CA PRO A 122 -16.47 2.78 9.22
C PRO A 122 -15.25 2.94 8.31
N ASN A 123 -14.09 3.20 8.92
CA ASN A 123 -12.81 3.27 8.23
C ASN A 123 -11.88 2.22 8.79
N LEU A 124 -11.68 1.14 8.04
CA LEU A 124 -11.05 -0.08 8.49
C LEU A 124 -9.91 -0.49 7.57
N ASN A 125 -8.94 -1.18 8.15
CA ASN A 125 -7.85 -1.81 7.43
C ASN A 125 -7.55 -3.19 8.00
N CYS A 126 -7.23 -4.17 7.15
CA CYS A 126 -6.66 -5.43 7.57
C CYS A 126 -5.31 -5.70 6.92
N LEU A 127 -4.42 -6.32 7.69
CA LEU A 127 -3.08 -6.70 7.28
C LEU A 127 -2.92 -8.22 7.43
N THR A 128 -3.42 -8.95 6.44
CA THR A 128 -3.39 -10.42 6.41
C THR A 128 -2.66 -10.95 5.17
N ALA A 129 -1.55 -10.28 4.86
CA ALA A 129 -0.67 -10.60 3.74
C ALA A 129 -1.46 -10.75 2.41
N CYS A 130 -1.23 -11.81 1.65
CA CYS A 130 -1.85 -12.04 0.33
C CYS A 130 -3.39 -12.17 0.39
N ALA A 131 -3.98 -12.46 1.55
CA ALA A 131 -5.43 -12.60 1.75
C ALA A 131 -6.13 -11.27 2.08
N ALA A 132 -5.38 -10.21 2.41
CA ALA A 132 -5.91 -8.98 2.96
C ALA A 132 -7.01 -8.35 2.10
N SER A 133 -6.80 -8.23 0.80
CA SER A 133 -7.79 -7.64 -0.13
C SER A 133 -9.10 -8.45 -0.17
N SER A 134 -9.01 -9.78 -0.25
CA SER A 134 -10.18 -10.66 -0.25
C SER A 134 -10.92 -10.63 1.08
N GLN A 135 -10.18 -10.56 2.19
CA GLN A 135 -10.75 -10.41 3.52
C GLN A 135 -11.50 -9.08 3.65
N ALA A 136 -10.87 -7.97 3.26
CA ALA A 136 -11.50 -6.65 3.32
C ALA A 136 -12.81 -6.61 2.54
N ILE A 137 -12.85 -7.17 1.32
CA ILE A 137 -14.07 -7.24 0.50
C ILE A 137 -15.14 -8.09 1.18
N GLY A 138 -14.77 -9.25 1.73
CA GLY A 138 -15.70 -10.13 2.46
C GLY A 138 -16.31 -9.45 3.67
N GLU A 139 -15.49 -8.83 4.52
CA GLU A 139 -15.96 -8.13 5.72
C GLU A 139 -16.74 -6.86 5.38
N ALA A 140 -16.36 -6.11 4.35
CA ALA A 140 -17.14 -4.98 3.84
C ALA A 140 -18.56 -5.42 3.40
N SER A 141 -18.64 -6.56 2.71
CA SER A 141 -19.94 -7.14 2.32
C SER A 141 -20.79 -7.52 3.51
N GLU A 142 -20.19 -8.00 4.60
CA GLU A 142 -20.93 -8.31 5.85
C GLU A 142 -21.42 -7.04 6.56
N LEU A 143 -20.65 -5.95 6.54
CA LEU A 143 -21.10 -4.66 7.08
C LEU A 143 -22.37 -4.16 6.37
N ILE A 144 -22.39 -4.23 5.05
CA ILE A 144 -23.59 -3.89 4.26
C ILE A 144 -24.75 -4.86 4.57
N ARG A 145 -24.48 -6.16 4.60
CA ARG A 145 -25.53 -7.19 4.83
C ARG A 145 -26.19 -7.04 6.20
N ARG A 146 -25.46 -6.59 7.22
CA ARG A 146 -25.99 -6.31 8.55
C ARG A 146 -26.74 -4.99 8.65
N GLY A 147 -26.63 -4.12 7.66
CA GLY A 147 -27.20 -2.78 7.68
C GLY A 147 -26.40 -1.79 8.53
N ASP A 148 -25.12 -2.07 8.77
CA ASP A 148 -24.22 -1.14 9.49
C ASP A 148 -23.87 0.07 8.61
N VAL A 149 -23.85 -0.13 7.28
CA VAL A 149 -23.59 0.87 6.24
C VAL A 149 -24.34 0.51 4.96
N ASP A 150 -24.54 1.48 4.06
CA ASP A 150 -25.16 1.28 2.76
C ASP A 150 -24.10 1.06 1.66
N ILE A 151 -22.93 1.70 1.81
CA ILE A 151 -21.89 1.76 0.80
C ILE A 151 -20.53 1.47 1.42
N MET A 152 -19.73 0.64 0.74
CA MET A 152 -18.34 0.38 1.12
C MET A 152 -17.40 0.46 -0.07
N LEU A 153 -16.40 1.33 0.01
CA LEU A 153 -15.23 1.29 -0.86
C LEU A 153 -14.26 0.25 -0.31
N SER A 154 -14.03 -0.82 -1.06
CA SER A 154 -13.20 -1.93 -0.59
C SER A 154 -12.30 -2.48 -1.68
N GLY A 155 -11.22 -3.12 -1.27
CA GLY A 155 -10.22 -3.71 -2.13
C GLY A 155 -8.87 -3.84 -1.41
N GLY A 156 -7.78 -3.74 -2.17
CA GLY A 156 -6.45 -3.76 -1.58
C GLY A 156 -5.43 -3.03 -2.44
N ALA A 157 -4.39 -2.54 -1.80
CA ALA A 157 -3.27 -1.89 -2.46
C ALA A 157 -1.96 -2.21 -1.74
N HIS A 158 -0.95 -2.58 -2.52
CA HIS A 158 0.40 -2.80 -2.02
C HIS A 158 1.43 -2.55 -3.12
N SER A 159 2.66 -2.22 -2.72
CA SER A 159 3.80 -2.11 -3.63
C SER A 159 5.06 -2.63 -2.93
N MET A 160 5.61 -3.75 -3.43
CA MET A 160 6.80 -4.41 -2.89
C MET A 160 8.03 -4.27 -3.80
N ILE A 161 7.95 -3.43 -4.84
CA ILE A 161 9.08 -3.20 -5.75
C ILE A 161 10.03 -2.15 -5.16
N HIS A 162 10.72 -2.55 -4.11
CA HIS A 162 11.78 -1.80 -3.45
C HIS A 162 12.81 -2.79 -2.87
N PRO A 163 14.04 -2.35 -2.52
CA PRO A 163 15.12 -3.27 -2.13
C PRO A 163 14.76 -4.26 -1.02
N PHE A 164 14.08 -3.82 0.04
CA PHE A 164 13.65 -4.73 1.12
C PHE A 164 12.61 -5.74 0.66
N GLY A 165 11.61 -5.31 -0.12
CA GLY A 165 10.57 -6.18 -0.63
C GLY A 165 11.13 -7.27 -1.54
N VAL A 166 11.93 -6.90 -2.54
CA VAL A 166 12.57 -7.86 -3.46
C VAL A 166 13.53 -8.78 -2.71
N THR A 167 14.29 -8.27 -1.75
CA THR A 167 15.19 -9.09 -0.93
C THR A 167 14.39 -10.07 -0.07
N GLY A 168 13.34 -9.63 0.60
CA GLY A 168 12.49 -10.46 1.45
C GLY A 168 11.88 -11.62 0.66
N PHE A 169 11.25 -11.35 -0.48
CA PHE A 169 10.70 -12.39 -1.34
C PHE A 169 11.76 -13.32 -1.96
N SER A 170 12.97 -12.81 -2.21
CA SER A 170 14.09 -13.64 -2.65
C SER A 170 14.54 -14.60 -1.55
N LEU A 171 14.64 -14.15 -0.30
CA LEU A 171 14.99 -14.98 0.85
C LEU A 171 13.93 -16.04 1.14
N LEU A 172 12.65 -15.72 0.95
CA LEU A 172 11.54 -16.66 1.04
C LEU A 172 11.51 -17.67 -0.12
N THR A 173 12.40 -17.55 -1.11
CA THR A 173 12.39 -18.38 -2.34
C THR A 173 11.07 -18.31 -3.11
N ALA A 174 10.34 -17.20 -2.97
CA ALA A 174 9.04 -17.03 -3.60
C ALA A 174 9.12 -16.47 -5.03
N LEU A 175 10.24 -15.81 -5.38
CA LEU A 175 10.44 -15.26 -6.72
C LEU A 175 10.94 -16.33 -7.70
N SER A 176 10.37 -16.33 -8.91
CA SER A 176 10.83 -17.17 -10.01
C SER A 176 12.31 -16.96 -10.33
N THR A 177 12.96 -18.03 -10.73
CA THR A 177 14.36 -18.05 -11.19
C THR A 177 14.50 -18.02 -12.71
N HIS A 178 13.40 -18.05 -13.46
CA HIS A 178 13.38 -18.03 -14.92
C HIS A 178 13.69 -16.64 -15.50
N ASN A 179 14.94 -16.21 -15.37
CA ASN A 179 15.37 -14.88 -15.82
C ASN A 179 15.50 -14.76 -17.37
N GLU A 180 15.53 -15.88 -18.10
CA GLU A 180 15.64 -15.90 -19.56
C GLU A 180 14.37 -15.39 -20.25
N ASN A 181 13.20 -15.57 -19.63
CA ASN A 181 11.93 -15.12 -20.18
C ASN A 181 11.01 -14.57 -19.08
N PRO A 182 11.30 -13.36 -18.55
CA PRO A 182 10.56 -12.78 -17.43
C PRO A 182 9.06 -12.66 -17.69
N ALA A 183 8.67 -12.28 -18.91
CA ALA A 183 7.27 -12.09 -19.29
C ALA A 183 6.41 -13.39 -19.22
N LYS A 184 7.05 -14.57 -19.17
CA LYS A 184 6.36 -15.87 -19.08
C LYS A 184 6.62 -16.58 -17.75
N SER A 185 7.23 -15.92 -16.79
CA SER A 185 7.63 -16.56 -15.53
C SER A 185 6.49 -16.68 -14.54
N SER A 186 5.61 -15.66 -14.43
CA SER A 186 4.40 -15.75 -13.63
C SER A 186 3.37 -16.63 -14.32
N ARG A 187 3.16 -17.83 -13.78
CA ARG A 187 2.32 -18.91 -14.37
C ARG A 187 1.42 -19.52 -13.30
N PRO A 188 0.42 -18.78 -12.78
CA PRO A 188 -0.51 -19.32 -11.80
C PRO A 188 -1.13 -20.64 -12.28
N PHE A 189 -1.21 -21.63 -11.38
CA PHE A 189 -1.72 -23.00 -11.63
C PHE A 189 -0.90 -23.86 -12.58
N ASP A 190 0.15 -23.36 -13.25
CA ASP A 190 1.03 -24.19 -14.07
C ASP A 190 1.77 -25.22 -13.21
N ARG A 191 1.91 -26.46 -13.74
CA ARG A 191 2.62 -27.54 -13.06
C ARG A 191 4.09 -27.21 -12.82
N ASN A 192 4.70 -26.49 -13.75
CA ASN A 192 6.13 -26.15 -13.73
C ASN A 192 6.42 -24.75 -13.20
N ARG A 193 5.47 -24.12 -12.51
CA ARG A 193 5.72 -22.84 -11.86
C ARG A 193 6.78 -22.98 -10.78
N ASP A 194 7.59 -21.95 -10.62
CA ASP A 194 8.68 -21.90 -9.63
C ASP A 194 8.64 -20.64 -8.76
N GLY A 195 7.59 -19.84 -8.88
CA GLY A 195 7.43 -18.60 -8.14
C GLY A 195 6.64 -17.55 -8.93
N PHE A 196 6.72 -16.30 -8.50
CA PHE A 196 6.12 -15.13 -9.15
C PHE A 196 7.14 -14.05 -9.46
#